data_e75910e4cf1d8d3e969d1679585bc51d
#
_entry.id   e75910e4cf1d8d3e969d1679585bc51d
#
_cell.length_a   1.000
_cell.length_b   1.000
_cell.length_c   1.000
_cell.angle_alpha   90.00
_cell.angle_beta   90.00
_cell.angle_gamma   90.00
#
_symmetry.space_group_name_H-M   'P 1'
#
loop_
_entity.id
_entity.type
_entity.pdbx_description
1 polymer ?
#
loop_
_entity_poly.entity_id
_entity_poly.type
_entity_poly.pdbx_seq_one_letter_code
_entity_poly.pdbx_strand_id
1 'polypeptide(L)'
;MSSFVDRAQLHAKAGDGGAGAVSFRREAHVDRGGPDGGSGGHGGDVWVVASRNQASLIGFRDHPHRRATDGGHGASKRKTGGTGSDLEVPLPVGTVIRDRSGDLLCDLGEEGDRWLIAKGGRGGRGNASFLSNRRRAPAFGEQGERGEERWLQLELKLVADVAIVGFPNVGKSTLISSVSAAKPKIADYPFTTLEPNLGVVTVPGGSGTDPGTDFVLADIPGLVEGAAEGKGLGHEFLRHIERARVLLVLLDLAATGGVAAPTQLEVLLAELGRYQPDLLVRPRLVVGSKADLIADRDEEVAIDLAISAATGEGVQTLVGRLAELVVTARAEVVPSARAAIVIHRPFPEQITAHRIEPGVFEVVGRSAERAIGLSDLTDDQALDVVLGRLRRLGVDRVLARAGAHDGDEVRIGELSFTWYRYGPDSSLEPGAPHDEGARPRRGKGSK
;
A
#
# COMPACT_ATOMS: atom_id res chain seq x y z
N MET A 1 12.36 -23.95 4.68
CA MET A 1 12.33 -23.26 6.00
C MET A 1 11.64 -21.91 5.79
N SER A 2 10.35 -21.79 6.11
CA SER A 2 9.67 -20.50 6.03
C SER A 2 9.96 -19.73 7.31
N SER A 3 10.77 -18.66 7.22
CA SER A 3 10.98 -17.75 8.35
C SER A 3 9.90 -16.67 8.29
N PHE A 4 9.26 -16.38 9.41
CA PHE A 4 8.36 -15.23 9.52
C PHE A 4 9.11 -13.92 9.23
N VAL A 5 8.53 -13.05 8.43
CA VAL A 5 9.11 -11.75 8.04
C VAL A 5 8.08 -10.67 8.33
N ASP A 6 8.44 -9.76 9.23
CA ASP A 6 7.62 -8.61 9.68
C ASP A 6 8.00 -7.31 8.99
N ARG A 7 9.16 -7.25 8.36
CA ARG A 7 9.64 -6.10 7.59
C ARG A 7 10.14 -6.54 6.23
N ALA A 8 9.68 -5.88 5.20
CA ALA A 8 10.11 -6.14 3.84
C ALA A 8 10.10 -4.84 3.02
N GLN A 9 10.67 -4.91 1.82
CA GLN A 9 10.57 -3.83 0.85
C GLN A 9 9.63 -4.25 -0.27
N LEU A 10 8.89 -3.28 -0.82
CA LEU A 10 8.07 -3.45 -1.99
C LEU A 10 8.50 -2.44 -3.05
N HIS A 11 8.92 -2.94 -4.19
CA HIS A 11 9.12 -2.14 -5.39
C HIS A 11 7.87 -2.25 -6.26
N ALA A 12 7.07 -1.20 -6.27
CA ALA A 12 5.85 -1.13 -7.06
C ALA A 12 6.09 -0.30 -8.31
N LYS A 13 5.86 -0.90 -9.48
CA LYS A 13 5.91 -0.22 -10.77
C LYS A 13 4.58 -0.37 -11.48
N ALA A 14 3.88 0.73 -11.69
CA ALA A 14 2.67 0.76 -12.49
C ALA A 14 2.99 0.63 -13.99
N GLY A 15 2.02 0.24 -14.78
CA GLY A 15 2.18 0.10 -16.23
C GLY A 15 2.41 1.45 -16.91
N ASP A 16 3.25 1.47 -17.92
CA ASP A 16 3.45 2.64 -18.76
C ASP A 16 2.26 2.79 -19.74
N GLY A 17 1.89 4.03 -20.09
CA GLY A 17 0.91 4.28 -21.12
C GLY A 17 1.46 3.95 -22.51
N GLY A 18 0.61 3.41 -23.39
CA GLY A 18 0.96 3.18 -24.78
C GLY A 18 1.15 4.49 -25.56
N ALA A 19 2.06 4.53 -26.53
CA ALA A 19 2.23 5.68 -27.40
C ALA A 19 1.05 5.85 -28.37
N GLY A 20 0.70 7.08 -28.71
CA GLY A 20 -0.22 7.39 -29.80
C GLY A 20 0.39 7.13 -31.17
N ALA A 21 -0.41 6.60 -32.08
CA ALA A 21 0.06 6.31 -33.44
C ALA A 21 0.13 7.57 -34.30
N VAL A 22 1.14 7.59 -35.20
CA VAL A 22 1.24 8.54 -36.28
C VAL A 22 0.98 7.79 -37.59
N SER A 23 -0.20 7.97 -38.15
CA SER A 23 -0.60 7.33 -39.41
C SER A 23 -1.52 8.21 -40.22
N PHE A 24 -1.54 7.96 -41.51
CA PHE A 24 -2.37 8.69 -42.51
C PHE A 24 -3.20 7.66 -43.28
N ARG A 25 -4.43 8.04 -43.55
CA ARG A 25 -5.38 7.21 -44.29
C ARG A 25 -4.84 6.96 -45.69
N ARG A 26 -4.80 5.72 -46.11
CA ARG A 26 -4.43 5.29 -47.46
C ARG A 26 -5.63 4.61 -48.11
N GLU A 27 -6.15 5.22 -49.16
CA GLU A 27 -7.25 4.66 -49.95
C GLU A 27 -6.91 4.72 -51.44
N ALA A 28 -7.50 3.81 -52.20
CA ALA A 28 -7.36 3.84 -53.65
C ALA A 28 -7.91 5.17 -54.17
N HIS A 29 -7.16 5.82 -55.05
CA HIS A 29 -7.47 7.12 -55.68
C HIS A 29 -7.46 8.35 -54.74
N VAL A 30 -6.86 8.24 -53.54
CA VAL A 30 -6.64 9.36 -52.63
C VAL A 30 -5.15 9.51 -52.37
N ASP A 31 -4.49 10.46 -53.02
CA ASP A 31 -3.05 10.66 -52.92
C ASP A 31 -2.58 11.10 -51.53
N ARG A 32 -3.41 11.83 -50.79
CA ARG A 32 -3.12 12.30 -49.42
C ARG A 32 -4.35 12.17 -48.54
N GLY A 33 -4.45 11.07 -47.78
CA GLY A 33 -5.47 10.91 -46.76
C GLY A 33 -5.15 11.71 -45.48
N GLY A 34 -6.18 12.05 -44.72
CA GLY A 34 -6.01 12.76 -43.45
C GLY A 34 -5.36 11.89 -42.36
N PRO A 35 -4.94 12.50 -41.22
CA PRO A 35 -4.37 11.77 -40.07
C PRO A 35 -5.41 10.80 -39.48
N ASP A 36 -4.99 9.55 -39.27
CA ASP A 36 -5.86 8.47 -38.75
C ASP A 36 -5.24 7.66 -37.64
N GLY A 37 -4.16 8.14 -37.03
CA GLY A 37 -3.54 7.49 -35.88
C GLY A 37 -4.42 7.54 -34.64
N GLY A 38 -4.62 6.36 -34.01
CA GLY A 38 -5.35 6.19 -32.76
C GLY A 38 -4.49 6.47 -31.54
N SER A 39 -5.15 6.64 -30.38
CA SER A 39 -4.48 6.87 -29.10
C SER A 39 -3.96 5.56 -28.49
N GLY A 40 -2.91 5.63 -27.68
CA GLY A 40 -2.48 4.51 -26.85
C GLY A 40 -3.42 4.26 -25.67
N GLY A 41 -3.38 3.06 -25.12
CA GLY A 41 -4.10 2.66 -23.91
C GLY A 41 -3.39 3.17 -22.64
N HIS A 42 -4.13 3.24 -21.55
CA HIS A 42 -3.55 3.53 -20.24
C HIS A 42 -2.79 2.32 -19.70
N GLY A 43 -1.74 2.53 -18.92
CA GLY A 43 -1.11 1.48 -18.13
C GLY A 43 -1.96 1.11 -16.92
N GLY A 44 -1.79 -0.11 -16.40
CA GLY A 44 -2.48 -0.60 -15.20
C GLY A 44 -1.93 0.04 -13.92
N ASP A 45 -2.80 0.19 -12.93
CA ASP A 45 -2.47 0.67 -11.59
C ASP A 45 -1.91 -0.47 -10.73
N VAL A 46 -1.16 -0.13 -9.65
CA VAL A 46 -0.77 -1.09 -8.61
C VAL A 46 -1.48 -0.74 -7.31
N TRP A 47 -2.26 -1.68 -6.81
CA TRP A 47 -3.02 -1.59 -5.58
C TRP A 47 -2.46 -2.55 -4.54
N VAL A 48 -2.42 -2.14 -3.29
CA VAL A 48 -2.26 -3.06 -2.15
C VAL A 48 -3.63 -3.34 -1.56
N VAL A 49 -3.83 -4.58 -1.12
CA VAL A 49 -5.10 -5.02 -0.54
C VAL A 49 -4.81 -5.83 0.73
N ALA A 50 -5.42 -5.44 1.84
CA ALA A 50 -5.33 -6.19 3.08
C ALA A 50 -6.03 -7.54 2.94
N SER A 51 -5.33 -8.62 3.26
CA SER A 51 -5.86 -9.98 3.18
C SER A 51 -5.46 -10.81 4.39
N ARG A 52 -6.44 -11.46 5.00
CA ARG A 52 -6.23 -12.41 6.09
C ARG A 52 -5.59 -13.71 5.64
N ASN A 53 -5.59 -13.98 4.33
CA ASN A 53 -4.93 -15.15 3.76
C ASN A 53 -3.41 -15.02 3.74
N GLN A 54 -2.88 -13.84 4.07
CA GLN A 54 -1.46 -13.56 4.20
C GLN A 54 -1.12 -13.35 5.68
N ALA A 55 -0.23 -14.17 6.24
CA ALA A 55 0.21 -14.08 7.63
C ALA A 55 1.61 -13.45 7.79
N SER A 56 2.36 -13.24 6.70
CA SER A 56 3.75 -12.81 6.73
C SER A 56 4.15 -12.06 5.47
N LEU A 57 5.15 -11.22 5.57
CA LEU A 57 5.75 -10.48 4.44
C LEU A 57 6.86 -11.27 3.73
N ILE A 58 6.99 -12.58 3.97
CA ILE A 58 8.07 -13.41 3.43
C ILE A 58 8.16 -13.37 1.91
N GLY A 59 7.02 -13.35 1.21
CA GLY A 59 6.96 -13.28 -0.25
C GLY A 59 7.53 -12.00 -0.86
N PHE A 60 7.74 -10.96 -0.03
CA PHE A 60 8.32 -9.69 -0.45
C PHE A 60 9.81 -9.60 -0.15
N ARG A 61 10.33 -10.40 0.80
CA ARG A 61 11.77 -10.47 1.08
C ARG A 61 12.55 -10.98 -0.13
N ASP A 62 12.06 -12.05 -0.73
CA ASP A 62 12.76 -12.75 -1.82
C ASP A 62 12.36 -12.19 -3.20
N HIS A 63 11.16 -11.67 -3.33
CA HIS A 63 10.59 -11.11 -4.57
C HIS A 63 9.90 -9.78 -4.30
N PRO A 64 10.65 -8.67 -4.10
CA PRO A 64 10.07 -7.37 -3.78
C PRO A 64 9.36 -6.69 -4.96
N HIS A 65 9.68 -7.07 -6.19
CA HIS A 65 9.20 -6.39 -7.39
C HIS A 65 7.77 -6.80 -7.75
N ARG A 66 6.92 -5.79 -7.95
CA ARG A 66 5.55 -5.94 -8.44
C ARG A 66 5.30 -4.94 -9.56
N ARG A 67 4.89 -5.44 -10.73
CA ARG A 67 4.68 -4.61 -11.90
C ARG A 67 3.30 -4.89 -12.52
N ALA A 68 2.53 -3.82 -12.77
CA ALA A 68 1.31 -3.86 -13.56
C ALA A 68 1.63 -3.87 -15.06
N THR A 69 0.66 -4.20 -15.89
CA THR A 69 0.85 -4.30 -17.35
C THR A 69 0.81 -2.93 -18.02
N ASP A 70 1.61 -2.77 -19.05
CA ASP A 70 1.65 -1.55 -19.86
C ASP A 70 0.40 -1.44 -20.76
N GLY A 71 0.04 -0.22 -21.13
CA GLY A 71 -0.98 0.05 -22.12
C GLY A 71 -0.49 -0.23 -23.54
N GLY A 72 -1.37 -0.75 -24.39
CA GLY A 72 -1.08 -1.02 -25.78
C GLY A 72 -0.88 0.28 -26.59
N HIS A 73 -0.01 0.24 -27.60
CA HIS A 73 0.15 1.37 -28.52
C HIS A 73 -1.10 1.59 -29.37
N GLY A 74 -1.36 2.82 -29.76
CA GLY A 74 -2.36 3.15 -30.76
C GLY A 74 -2.00 2.58 -32.14
N ALA A 75 -2.98 2.44 -33.01
CA ALA A 75 -2.78 1.93 -34.35
C ALA A 75 -3.50 2.80 -35.40
N SER A 76 -3.26 2.51 -36.69
CA SER A 76 -3.97 3.14 -37.79
C SER A 76 -5.49 2.93 -37.71
N LYS A 77 -6.24 3.68 -38.52
CA LYS A 77 -7.70 3.68 -38.56
C LYS A 77 -8.34 4.06 -37.21
N ARG A 78 -7.69 4.96 -36.47
CA ARG A 78 -8.10 5.47 -35.16
C ARG A 78 -8.29 4.37 -34.10
N LYS A 79 -7.62 3.23 -34.24
CA LYS A 79 -7.72 2.16 -33.24
C LYS A 79 -6.94 2.56 -31.99
N THR A 80 -7.65 2.59 -30.87
CA THR A 80 -7.06 2.82 -29.54
C THR A 80 -6.38 1.56 -29.05
N GLY A 81 -5.22 1.69 -28.42
CA GLY A 81 -4.53 0.59 -27.73
C GLY A 81 -5.33 0.10 -26.53
N GLY A 82 -5.18 -1.18 -26.18
CA GLY A 82 -5.79 -1.77 -25.00
C GLY A 82 -5.24 -1.15 -23.72
N THR A 83 -6.10 -1.01 -22.70
CA THR A 83 -5.67 -0.59 -21.35
C THR A 83 -4.96 -1.75 -20.66
N GLY A 84 -3.85 -1.47 -19.96
CA GLY A 84 -3.15 -2.44 -19.13
C GLY A 84 -4.01 -2.85 -17.94
N SER A 85 -3.82 -4.10 -17.49
CA SER A 85 -4.52 -4.63 -16.33
C SER A 85 -3.89 -4.11 -15.03
N ASP A 86 -4.74 -3.75 -14.07
CA ASP A 86 -4.32 -3.41 -12.72
C ASP A 86 -3.72 -4.64 -12.03
N LEU A 87 -2.81 -4.38 -11.09
CA LEU A 87 -2.22 -5.40 -10.23
C LEU A 87 -2.68 -5.17 -8.79
N GLU A 88 -3.30 -6.18 -8.19
CA GLU A 88 -3.58 -6.22 -6.77
C GLU A 88 -2.51 -7.04 -6.05
N VAL A 89 -1.92 -6.42 -5.03
CA VAL A 89 -0.86 -7.01 -4.21
C VAL A 89 -1.44 -7.29 -2.82
N PRO A 90 -1.73 -8.57 -2.49
CA PRO A 90 -2.25 -8.91 -1.18
C PRO A 90 -1.16 -8.76 -0.11
N LEU A 91 -1.49 -8.07 0.97
CA LEU A 91 -0.66 -7.86 2.15
C LEU A 91 -1.40 -8.32 3.41
N PRO A 92 -0.69 -8.77 4.45
CA PRO A 92 -1.31 -9.09 5.73
C PRO A 92 -2.08 -7.90 6.31
N VAL A 93 -3.21 -8.19 6.97
CA VAL A 93 -3.92 -7.18 7.79
C VAL A 93 -3.00 -6.68 8.89
N GLY A 94 -2.97 -5.37 9.12
CA GLY A 94 -2.05 -4.73 10.07
C GLY A 94 -0.72 -4.30 9.44
N THR A 95 -0.58 -4.39 8.12
CA THR A 95 0.61 -3.89 7.42
C THR A 95 0.58 -2.37 7.32
N VAL A 96 1.65 -1.75 7.82
CA VAL A 96 1.94 -0.32 7.66
C VAL A 96 2.86 -0.14 6.48
N ILE A 97 2.55 0.83 5.64
CA ILE A 97 3.32 1.16 4.46
C ILE A 97 3.92 2.55 4.64
N ARG A 98 5.24 2.63 4.48
CA ARG A 98 6.00 3.88 4.53
C ARG A 98 6.75 4.10 3.23
N ASP A 99 7.06 5.36 2.95
CA ASP A 99 7.97 5.69 1.86
C ASP A 99 9.45 5.50 2.28
N ARG A 100 10.38 5.84 1.39
CA ARG A 100 11.83 5.75 1.68
C ARG A 100 12.29 6.73 2.75
N SER A 101 11.62 7.86 2.93
CA SER A 101 11.90 8.86 3.97
C SER A 101 11.39 8.41 5.34
N GLY A 102 10.56 7.35 5.40
CA GLY A 102 9.96 6.84 6.62
C GLY A 102 8.57 7.42 6.89
N ASP A 103 8.06 8.28 6.00
CA ASP A 103 6.74 8.86 6.16
C ASP A 103 5.64 7.82 5.99
N LEU A 104 4.65 7.86 6.86
CA LEU A 104 3.50 6.96 6.82
C LEU A 104 2.62 7.29 5.62
N LEU A 105 2.43 6.31 4.74
CA LEU A 105 1.55 6.42 3.59
C LEU A 105 0.18 5.79 3.83
N CYS A 106 0.16 4.58 4.43
CA CYS A 106 -1.06 3.83 4.64
C CYS A 106 -0.92 2.84 5.80
N ASP A 107 -2.02 2.57 6.50
CA ASP A 107 -2.15 1.51 7.51
C ASP A 107 -3.32 0.62 7.08
N LEU A 108 -3.04 -0.64 6.75
CA LEU A 108 -4.02 -1.64 6.32
C LEU A 108 -4.56 -2.36 7.55
N GLY A 109 -5.50 -1.74 8.26
CA GLY A 109 -6.02 -2.22 9.55
C GLY A 109 -7.08 -3.29 9.45
N GLU A 110 -7.87 -3.32 8.38
CA GLU A 110 -9.02 -4.21 8.20
C GLU A 110 -8.92 -5.01 6.91
N GLU A 111 -9.59 -6.18 6.89
CA GLU A 111 -9.71 -7.01 5.69
C GLU A 111 -10.37 -6.24 4.55
N GLY A 112 -9.75 -6.29 3.38
CA GLY A 112 -10.24 -5.60 2.20
C GLY A 112 -9.87 -4.12 2.10
N ASP A 113 -9.14 -3.55 3.10
CA ASP A 113 -8.55 -2.23 2.95
C ASP A 113 -7.71 -2.20 1.68
N ARG A 114 -7.96 -1.20 0.85
CA ARG A 114 -7.33 -1.08 -0.47
C ARG A 114 -6.72 0.30 -0.64
N TRP A 115 -5.47 0.35 -1.08
CA TRP A 115 -4.78 1.61 -1.33
C TRP A 115 -3.99 1.59 -2.64
N LEU A 116 -4.06 2.71 -3.39
CA LEU A 116 -3.33 2.90 -4.64
C LEU A 116 -1.89 3.31 -4.33
N ILE A 117 -0.93 2.44 -4.62
CA ILE A 117 0.50 2.70 -4.34
C ILE A 117 1.27 3.25 -5.53
N ALA A 118 0.86 2.90 -6.74
CA ALA A 118 1.46 3.42 -7.96
C ALA A 118 0.41 3.54 -9.07
N LYS A 119 0.31 4.71 -9.68
CA LYS A 119 -0.67 5.01 -10.72
C LYS A 119 -0.12 4.73 -12.11
N GLY A 120 -0.91 4.07 -12.95
CA GLY A 120 -0.60 3.81 -14.34
C GLY A 120 -0.43 5.08 -15.17
N GLY A 121 0.46 5.01 -16.15
CA GLY A 121 0.70 6.06 -17.12
C GLY A 121 -0.49 6.26 -18.06
N ARG A 122 -0.77 7.48 -18.44
CA ARG A 122 -1.82 7.76 -19.42
C ARG A 122 -1.33 7.43 -20.82
N GLY A 123 -2.22 6.86 -21.66
CA GLY A 123 -1.94 6.65 -23.07
C GLY A 123 -1.77 7.97 -23.82
N GLY A 124 -0.82 7.98 -24.75
CA GLY A 124 -0.55 9.10 -25.63
C GLY A 124 -1.63 9.29 -26.71
N ARG A 125 -1.91 10.50 -27.12
CA ARG A 125 -2.87 10.78 -28.18
C ARG A 125 -2.23 10.58 -29.56
N GLY A 126 -2.93 9.90 -30.47
CA GLY A 126 -2.51 9.76 -31.85
C GLY A 126 -2.64 11.06 -32.65
N ASN A 127 -1.97 11.11 -33.82
CA ASN A 127 -1.92 12.32 -34.66
C ASN A 127 -3.31 12.81 -35.08
N ALA A 128 -4.30 11.94 -35.25
CA ALA A 128 -5.67 12.33 -35.55
C ALA A 128 -6.27 13.29 -34.52
N SER A 129 -5.84 13.22 -33.24
CA SER A 129 -6.32 14.09 -32.16
C SER A 129 -5.77 15.52 -32.23
N PHE A 130 -4.74 15.76 -33.03
CA PHE A 130 -4.10 17.08 -33.23
C PHE A 130 -4.57 17.81 -34.49
N LEU A 131 -5.46 17.18 -35.27
CA LEU A 131 -6.07 17.79 -36.44
C LEU A 131 -6.78 19.11 -36.06
N SER A 132 -6.48 20.16 -36.76
CA SER A 132 -7.13 21.47 -36.62
C SER A 132 -7.05 22.26 -37.92
N ASN A 133 -7.79 23.39 -38.02
CA ASN A 133 -7.74 24.24 -39.20
C ASN A 133 -6.32 24.75 -39.52
N ARG A 134 -5.49 24.91 -38.49
CA ARG A 134 -4.07 25.33 -38.68
C ARG A 134 -3.14 24.14 -38.92
N ARG A 135 -3.49 22.93 -38.45
CA ARG A 135 -2.70 21.69 -38.57
C ARG A 135 -3.54 20.63 -39.28
N ARG A 136 -3.49 20.61 -40.59
CA ARG A 136 -4.29 19.67 -41.42
C ARG A 136 -3.68 18.29 -41.54
N ALA A 137 -2.37 18.14 -41.32
CA ALA A 137 -1.66 16.88 -41.43
C ALA A 137 -0.55 16.77 -40.35
N PRO A 138 -0.93 16.72 -39.05
CA PRO A 138 0.07 16.58 -37.98
C PRO A 138 0.84 15.27 -38.12
N ALA A 139 2.17 15.37 -38.20
CA ALA A 139 3.08 14.23 -38.35
C ALA A 139 3.64 13.73 -37.02
N PHE A 140 3.07 14.15 -35.91
CA PHE A 140 3.46 13.76 -34.54
C PHE A 140 2.29 13.20 -33.74
N GLY A 141 2.61 12.41 -32.73
CA GLY A 141 1.70 11.88 -31.72
C GLY A 141 2.29 12.06 -30.31
N GLU A 142 1.53 11.80 -29.28
CA GLU A 142 2.03 11.78 -27.90
C GLU A 142 2.68 10.45 -27.58
N GLN A 143 3.79 10.49 -26.85
CA GLN A 143 4.32 9.35 -26.15
C GLN A 143 3.37 8.97 -25.00
N GLY A 144 3.37 7.69 -24.63
CA GLY A 144 2.71 7.27 -23.39
C GLY A 144 3.42 7.85 -22.17
N GLU A 145 2.66 8.18 -21.16
CA GLU A 145 3.19 8.63 -19.89
C GLU A 145 3.80 7.42 -19.15
N ARG A 146 4.94 7.60 -18.50
CA ARG A 146 5.52 6.56 -17.65
C ARG A 146 4.63 6.30 -16.43
N GLY A 147 4.43 5.05 -16.08
CA GLY A 147 3.78 4.66 -14.84
C GLY A 147 4.59 5.09 -13.62
N GLU A 148 3.91 5.28 -12.50
CA GLU A 148 4.59 5.58 -11.24
C GLU A 148 5.43 4.38 -10.80
N GLU A 149 6.60 4.68 -10.22
CA GLU A 149 7.52 3.71 -9.69
C GLU A 149 7.94 4.14 -8.28
N ARG A 150 7.74 3.26 -7.29
CA ARG A 150 8.00 3.57 -5.89
C ARG A 150 8.63 2.40 -5.17
N TRP A 151 9.62 2.72 -4.33
CA TRP A 151 10.12 1.83 -3.30
C TRP A 151 9.44 2.15 -1.98
N LEU A 152 8.87 1.14 -1.37
CA LEU A 152 8.09 1.24 -0.14
C LEU A 152 8.68 0.32 0.92
N GLN A 153 8.57 0.73 2.17
CA GLN A 153 8.87 -0.09 3.34
C GLN A 153 7.56 -0.64 3.89
N LEU A 154 7.51 -1.96 4.02
CA LEU A 154 6.39 -2.67 4.62
C LEU A 154 6.78 -3.08 6.03
N GLU A 155 5.93 -2.77 7.00
CA GLU A 155 6.07 -3.16 8.38
C GLU A 155 4.76 -3.78 8.87
N LEU A 156 4.80 -5.04 9.24
CA LEU A 156 3.63 -5.74 9.77
C LEU A 156 3.53 -5.46 11.27
N LYS A 157 2.51 -4.69 11.67
CA LYS A 157 2.11 -4.59 13.07
C LYS A 157 1.44 -5.91 13.42
N LEU A 158 2.15 -6.77 14.10
CA LEU A 158 1.66 -8.09 14.47
C LEU A 158 0.37 -7.98 15.29
N VAL A 159 -0.71 -8.47 14.71
CA VAL A 159 -1.97 -8.71 15.38
C VAL A 159 -1.98 -10.19 15.71
N ALA A 160 -1.83 -10.55 16.98
CA ALA A 160 -2.02 -11.93 17.39
C ALA A 160 -3.50 -12.32 17.21
N ASP A 161 -3.76 -13.43 16.55
CA ASP A 161 -5.12 -13.99 16.50
C ASP A 161 -5.47 -14.65 17.84
N VAL A 162 -4.48 -15.32 18.43
CA VAL A 162 -4.60 -16.03 19.70
C VAL A 162 -3.58 -15.51 20.71
N ALA A 163 -4.04 -15.03 21.83
CA ALA A 163 -3.20 -14.63 22.96
C ALA A 163 -3.12 -15.76 23.98
N ILE A 164 -1.90 -16.18 24.34
CA ILE A 164 -1.65 -17.19 25.35
C ILE A 164 -1.47 -16.51 26.70
N VAL A 165 -2.27 -16.90 27.66
CA VAL A 165 -2.18 -16.45 29.04
C VAL A 165 -1.94 -17.64 29.98
N GLY A 166 -1.16 -17.46 31.01
CA GLY A 166 -0.84 -18.51 31.98
C GLY A 166 0.29 -18.11 32.91
N PHE A 167 0.43 -18.81 33.99
CA PHE A 167 1.47 -18.59 34.99
C PHE A 167 2.88 -18.73 34.43
N PRO A 168 3.91 -18.17 35.07
CA PRO A 168 5.30 -18.44 34.71
C PRO A 168 5.58 -19.95 34.70
N ASN A 169 6.41 -20.39 33.77
CA ASN A 169 6.81 -21.80 33.62
C ASN A 169 5.69 -22.82 33.35
N VAL A 170 4.49 -22.37 32.98
CA VAL A 170 3.38 -23.25 32.57
C VAL A 170 3.63 -23.92 31.20
N GLY A 171 4.63 -23.49 30.46
CA GLY A 171 5.00 -24.06 29.17
C GLY A 171 4.55 -23.26 27.96
N LYS A 172 4.22 -21.96 28.10
CA LYS A 172 3.79 -21.09 26.99
C LYS A 172 4.79 -21.07 25.83
N SER A 173 6.04 -20.73 26.09
CA SER A 173 7.09 -20.65 25.08
C SER A 173 7.42 -22.00 24.46
N THR A 174 7.33 -23.10 25.25
CA THR A 174 7.49 -24.47 24.74
C THR A 174 6.38 -24.83 23.78
N LEU A 175 5.14 -24.49 24.11
CA LEU A 175 3.97 -24.72 23.26
C LEU A 175 4.13 -23.95 21.94
N ILE A 176 4.45 -22.65 21.98
CA ILE A 176 4.68 -21.86 20.77
C ILE A 176 5.76 -22.49 19.89
N SER A 177 6.86 -22.95 20.51
CA SER A 177 7.95 -23.59 19.78
C SER A 177 7.55 -24.92 19.14
N SER A 178 6.61 -25.67 19.77
CA SER A 178 6.16 -26.97 19.24
C SER A 178 5.15 -26.87 18.10
N VAL A 179 4.35 -25.77 18.05
CA VAL A 179 3.29 -25.59 17.04
C VAL A 179 3.67 -24.64 15.92
N SER A 180 4.72 -23.84 16.10
CA SER A 180 5.13 -22.86 15.10
C SER A 180 5.80 -23.52 13.91
N ALA A 181 5.34 -23.19 12.69
CA ALA A 181 5.93 -23.65 11.44
C ALA A 181 7.37 -23.10 11.22
N ALA A 182 7.75 -22.05 11.92
CA ALA A 182 9.09 -21.45 11.94
C ALA A 182 9.57 -21.32 13.38
N LYS A 183 10.91 -21.15 13.57
CA LYS A 183 11.43 -20.81 14.90
C LYS A 183 10.71 -19.59 15.44
N PRO A 184 10.15 -19.66 16.69
CA PRO A 184 9.51 -18.51 17.30
C PRO A 184 10.43 -17.30 17.22
N LYS A 185 9.88 -16.16 16.82
CA LYS A 185 10.64 -14.92 16.78
C LYS A 185 10.41 -14.16 18.07
N ILE A 186 11.47 -13.81 18.72
CA ILE A 186 11.46 -12.80 19.77
C ILE A 186 11.29 -11.48 19.05
N ALA A 187 10.15 -10.82 19.24
CA ALA A 187 9.88 -9.54 18.62
C ALA A 187 10.45 -8.42 19.47
N ASP A 188 11.40 -7.69 18.92
CA ASP A 188 12.00 -6.50 19.55
C ASP A 188 11.10 -5.29 19.26
N TYR A 189 10.17 -5.03 20.19
CA TYR A 189 9.32 -3.85 20.10
C TYR A 189 9.98 -2.70 20.87
N PRO A 190 10.17 -1.52 20.27
CA PRO A 190 10.86 -0.39 20.89
C PRO A 190 10.16 0.16 22.15
N PHE A 191 8.98 -0.36 22.51
CA PHE A 191 8.16 0.05 23.65
C PHE A 191 7.88 -1.09 24.63
N THR A 192 8.44 -2.30 24.46
CA THR A 192 8.26 -3.42 25.39
C THR A 192 9.52 -3.66 26.19
N THR A 193 9.38 -3.74 27.54
CA THR A 193 10.46 -4.17 28.44
C THR A 193 10.62 -5.70 28.45
N LEU A 194 9.62 -6.44 27.94
CA LEU A 194 9.59 -7.89 27.82
C LEU A 194 9.27 -8.26 26.38
N GLU A 195 10.09 -9.08 25.78
CA GLU A 195 9.99 -9.50 24.38
C GLU A 195 8.95 -10.63 24.25
N PRO A 196 7.83 -10.43 23.52
CA PRO A 196 6.85 -11.48 23.32
C PRO A 196 7.37 -12.56 22.36
N ASN A 197 7.11 -13.81 22.66
CA ASN A 197 7.33 -14.91 21.74
C ASN A 197 6.13 -15.03 20.78
N LEU A 198 6.40 -14.99 19.51
CA LEU A 198 5.41 -15.10 18.44
C LEU A 198 5.61 -16.38 17.67
N GLY A 199 4.54 -17.08 17.38
CA GLY A 199 4.54 -18.27 16.54
C GLY A 199 3.44 -18.19 15.47
N VAL A 200 3.80 -18.50 14.23
CA VAL A 200 2.83 -18.68 13.15
C VAL A 200 2.48 -20.14 13.05
N VAL A 201 1.21 -20.46 13.15
CA VAL A 201 0.69 -21.82 13.03
C VAL A 201 0.01 -21.94 11.68
N THR A 202 0.46 -22.93 10.91
CA THR A 202 -0.14 -23.27 9.61
C THR A 202 -0.90 -24.56 9.77
N VAL A 203 -2.21 -24.52 9.54
CA VAL A 203 -3.07 -25.72 9.50
C VAL A 203 -3.34 -26.04 8.05
N PRO A 204 -2.84 -27.19 7.53
CA PRO A 204 -3.13 -27.59 6.16
C PRO A 204 -4.63 -27.75 5.96
N GLY A 205 -5.16 -27.22 4.84
CA GLY A 205 -6.56 -27.41 4.47
C GLY A 205 -6.91 -28.89 4.22
N GLY A 206 -8.12 -29.27 4.61
CA GLY A 206 -8.67 -30.59 4.27
C GLY A 206 -9.01 -30.63 2.78
N SER A 207 -8.64 -31.73 2.11
CA SER A 207 -8.83 -32.07 0.67
C SER A 207 -9.41 -31.00 -0.29
N GLY A 208 -8.57 -30.49 -1.14
CA GLY A 208 -8.85 -30.15 -2.55
C GLY A 208 -9.19 -28.68 -2.86
N THR A 209 -9.79 -27.90 -2.00
CA THR A 209 -10.22 -26.51 -2.29
C THR A 209 -10.10 -25.54 -1.13
N ASP A 210 -9.73 -26.01 0.06
CA ASP A 210 -9.53 -25.17 1.25
C ASP A 210 -8.05 -24.77 1.37
N PRO A 211 -7.71 -23.47 1.28
CA PRO A 211 -6.31 -23.00 1.26
C PRO A 211 -5.57 -23.18 2.60
N GLY A 212 -6.20 -23.82 3.60
CA GLY A 212 -5.64 -23.91 4.94
C GLY A 212 -5.85 -22.62 5.74
N THR A 213 -5.59 -22.69 7.04
CA THR A 213 -5.73 -21.54 7.93
C THR A 213 -4.41 -21.23 8.63
N ASP A 214 -3.87 -20.06 8.38
CA ASP A 214 -2.73 -19.54 9.13
C ASP A 214 -3.23 -18.62 10.24
N PHE A 215 -2.67 -18.74 11.44
CA PHE A 215 -2.95 -17.82 12.54
C PHE A 215 -1.70 -17.55 13.39
N VAL A 216 -1.70 -16.43 14.09
CA VAL A 216 -0.57 -15.98 14.92
C VAL A 216 -0.89 -16.20 16.39
N LEU A 217 -0.03 -16.98 17.07
CA LEU A 217 0.00 -17.14 18.52
C LEU A 217 0.97 -16.13 19.13
N ALA A 218 0.56 -15.44 20.19
CA ALA A 218 1.45 -14.58 20.97
C ALA A 218 1.46 -14.99 22.44
N ASP A 219 2.66 -15.15 23.00
CA ASP A 219 2.84 -15.22 24.45
C ASP A 219 2.66 -13.84 25.06
N ILE A 220 1.88 -13.76 26.13
CA ILE A 220 1.70 -12.55 26.92
C ILE A 220 2.55 -12.68 28.18
N PRO A 221 3.81 -12.19 28.17
CA PRO A 221 4.63 -12.21 29.36
C PRO A 221 4.10 -11.20 30.38
N GLY A 222 4.15 -11.56 31.69
CA GLY A 222 3.98 -10.61 32.77
C GLY A 222 2.55 -10.32 33.22
N LEU A 223 1.52 -11.07 32.79
CA LEU A 223 0.17 -10.93 33.30
C LEU A 223 0.07 -11.34 34.79
N VAL A 224 0.99 -12.14 35.30
CA VAL A 224 1.01 -12.64 36.67
C VAL A 224 2.21 -12.14 37.50
N GLU A 225 3.27 -11.63 36.82
CA GLU A 225 4.46 -11.12 37.51
C GLU A 225 4.34 -9.60 37.74
N GLY A 226 3.85 -9.21 38.95
CA GLY A 226 3.94 -7.83 39.43
C GLY A 226 2.67 -7.01 39.46
N ALA A 227 1.50 -7.59 39.18
CA ALA A 227 0.21 -6.90 39.33
C ALA A 227 -0.04 -6.48 40.82
N ALA A 228 0.51 -7.21 41.78
CA ALA A 228 0.42 -6.87 43.19
C ALA A 228 1.36 -5.72 43.62
N GLU A 229 2.40 -5.40 42.86
CA GLU A 229 3.44 -4.42 43.24
C GLU A 229 3.29 -3.07 42.53
N GLY A 230 2.24 -2.84 41.74
CA GLY A 230 1.96 -1.54 41.09
C GLY A 230 2.95 -1.13 40.00
N LYS A 231 3.88 -1.99 39.62
CA LYS A 231 4.72 -1.79 38.42
C LYS A 231 3.98 -2.28 37.18
N GLY A 232 2.90 -1.57 36.84
CA GLY A 232 2.06 -1.90 35.68
C GLY A 232 2.87 -2.06 34.42
N LEU A 233 2.67 -3.19 33.73
CA LEU A 233 3.04 -3.36 32.33
C LEU A 233 2.52 -2.18 31.55
N GLY A 234 3.39 -1.55 30.78
CA GLY A 234 3.06 -0.33 30.05
C GLY A 234 1.80 -0.50 29.21
N HIS A 235 0.90 0.46 29.29
CA HIS A 235 -0.38 0.53 28.56
C HIS A 235 -0.25 0.26 27.04
N GLU A 236 0.95 0.34 26.48
CA GLU A 236 1.21 0.11 25.05
C GLU A 236 1.31 -1.38 24.69
N PHE A 237 1.85 -2.23 25.56
CA PHE A 237 1.91 -3.67 25.35
C PHE A 237 0.52 -4.31 25.36
N LEU A 238 -0.34 -3.80 26.20
CA LEU A 238 -1.70 -4.29 26.41
C LEU A 238 -2.62 -4.00 25.20
N ARG A 239 -2.32 -2.98 24.40
CA ARG A 239 -3.03 -2.72 23.12
C ARG A 239 -2.87 -3.84 22.09
N HIS A 240 -1.82 -4.66 22.17
CA HIS A 240 -1.63 -5.80 21.27
C HIS A 240 -2.52 -6.97 21.67
N ILE A 241 -2.79 -7.11 22.97
CA ILE A 241 -3.74 -8.09 23.50
C ILE A 241 -5.18 -7.69 23.18
N GLU A 242 -5.48 -6.39 23.19
CA GLU A 242 -6.79 -5.86 22.79
C GLU A 242 -7.20 -6.29 21.38
N ARG A 243 -6.24 -6.65 20.54
CA ARG A 243 -6.48 -7.09 19.16
C ARG A 243 -6.56 -8.62 19.01
N ALA A 244 -6.13 -9.40 20.03
CA ALA A 244 -6.27 -10.85 19.99
C ALA A 244 -7.75 -11.23 20.04
N ARG A 245 -8.17 -12.11 19.16
CA ARG A 245 -9.58 -12.49 19.00
C ARG A 245 -9.98 -13.66 19.87
N VAL A 246 -9.02 -14.56 20.14
CA VAL A 246 -9.19 -15.78 20.92
C VAL A 246 -8.19 -15.76 22.06
N LEU A 247 -8.60 -16.22 23.23
CA LEU A 247 -7.72 -16.42 24.39
C LEU A 247 -7.42 -17.91 24.57
N LEU A 248 -6.15 -18.26 24.72
CA LEU A 248 -5.70 -19.57 25.14
C LEU A 248 -5.21 -19.47 26.59
N VAL A 249 -6.01 -20.00 27.52
CA VAL A 249 -5.67 -20.05 28.97
C VAL A 249 -4.94 -21.36 29.23
N LEU A 250 -3.66 -21.27 29.59
CA LEU A 250 -2.81 -22.44 29.85
C LEU A 250 -2.61 -22.63 31.34
N LEU A 251 -3.00 -23.79 31.85
CA LEU A 251 -2.91 -24.17 33.29
C LEU A 251 -1.86 -25.26 33.49
N ASP A 252 -1.06 -25.18 34.55
CA ASP A 252 -0.11 -26.22 34.92
C ASP A 252 -0.84 -27.29 35.76
N LEU A 253 -1.14 -28.42 35.14
CA LEU A 253 -1.81 -29.53 35.80
C LEU A 253 -0.94 -30.20 36.87
N ALA A 254 0.39 -30.18 36.71
CA ALA A 254 1.33 -30.75 37.66
C ALA A 254 1.60 -29.85 38.87
N ALA A 255 0.98 -28.64 38.90
CA ALA A 255 1.16 -27.65 39.95
C ALA A 255 2.63 -27.40 40.34
N THR A 256 3.54 -27.43 39.35
CA THR A 256 4.97 -27.31 39.58
C THR A 256 5.38 -25.99 40.25
N GLY A 257 4.54 -24.96 40.17
CA GLY A 257 4.67 -23.68 40.86
C GLY A 257 3.98 -23.63 42.23
N GLY A 258 3.47 -24.75 42.74
CA GLY A 258 2.81 -24.85 44.06
C GLY A 258 1.36 -24.31 44.09
N VAL A 259 0.79 -23.90 42.94
CA VAL A 259 -0.59 -23.41 42.83
C VAL A 259 -1.41 -24.40 42.04
N ALA A 260 -2.51 -24.89 42.60
CA ALA A 260 -3.41 -25.85 41.95
C ALA A 260 -4.10 -25.22 40.70
N ALA A 261 -4.37 -26.04 39.71
CA ALA A 261 -4.94 -25.57 38.44
C ALA A 261 -6.27 -24.80 38.55
N PRO A 262 -7.23 -25.17 39.44
CA PRO A 262 -8.43 -24.35 39.67
C PRO A 262 -8.11 -22.92 40.12
N THR A 263 -7.20 -22.81 41.12
CA THR A 263 -6.77 -21.50 41.64
C THR A 263 -6.03 -20.67 40.58
N GLN A 264 -5.22 -21.33 39.72
CA GLN A 264 -4.58 -20.64 38.58
C GLN A 264 -5.62 -20.02 37.65
N LEU A 265 -6.70 -20.75 37.32
CA LEU A 265 -7.77 -20.28 36.47
C LEU A 265 -8.49 -19.07 37.08
N GLU A 266 -8.86 -19.15 38.33
CA GLU A 266 -9.54 -18.05 39.04
C GLU A 266 -8.70 -16.77 39.06
N VAL A 267 -7.41 -16.89 39.39
CA VAL A 267 -6.49 -15.75 39.45
C VAL A 267 -6.34 -15.13 38.04
N LEU A 268 -6.13 -15.95 37.00
CA LEU A 268 -5.97 -15.46 35.63
C LEU A 268 -7.21 -14.72 35.11
N LEU A 269 -8.41 -15.30 35.35
CA LEU A 269 -9.66 -14.66 34.95
C LEU A 269 -9.94 -13.37 35.72
N ALA A 270 -9.64 -13.34 37.01
CA ALA A 270 -9.78 -12.12 37.81
C ALA A 270 -8.85 -11.03 37.36
N GLU A 271 -7.61 -11.37 36.97
CA GLU A 271 -6.62 -10.42 36.47
C GLU A 271 -6.98 -9.87 35.07
N LEU A 272 -7.40 -10.75 34.16
CA LEU A 272 -7.91 -10.35 32.84
C LEU A 272 -9.10 -9.40 32.96
N GLY A 273 -10.05 -9.71 33.89
CA GLY A 273 -11.21 -8.87 34.11
C GLY A 273 -10.90 -7.51 34.74
N ARG A 274 -9.90 -7.42 35.60
CA ARG A 274 -9.41 -6.15 36.15
C ARG A 274 -8.75 -5.29 35.09
N TYR A 275 -8.05 -5.95 34.20
CA TYR A 275 -7.35 -5.26 33.11
C TYR A 275 -8.33 -4.71 32.06
N GLN A 276 -9.14 -5.58 31.47
CA GLN A 276 -10.15 -5.24 30.50
C GLN A 276 -11.31 -6.23 30.52
N PRO A 277 -12.50 -5.83 31.02
CA PRO A 277 -13.66 -6.71 31.09
C PRO A 277 -14.05 -7.38 29.78
N ASP A 278 -13.83 -6.71 28.66
CA ASP A 278 -14.14 -7.22 27.31
C ASP A 278 -13.36 -8.49 26.96
N LEU A 279 -12.19 -8.73 27.58
CA LEU A 279 -11.40 -9.93 27.34
C LEU A 279 -12.13 -11.19 27.87
N LEU A 280 -12.95 -11.04 28.91
CA LEU A 280 -13.72 -12.15 29.49
C LEU A 280 -14.87 -12.61 28.60
N VAL A 281 -15.31 -11.77 27.65
CA VAL A 281 -16.41 -12.09 26.72
C VAL A 281 -15.89 -12.77 25.46
N ARG A 282 -14.58 -12.69 25.18
CA ARG A 282 -13.99 -13.30 24.00
C ARG A 282 -14.02 -14.83 24.02
N PRO A 283 -14.09 -15.47 22.84
CA PRO A 283 -13.90 -16.92 22.73
C PRO A 283 -12.58 -17.32 23.40
N ARG A 284 -12.65 -18.33 24.25
CA ARG A 284 -11.49 -18.84 25.00
C ARG A 284 -11.44 -20.34 25.00
N LEU A 285 -10.23 -20.87 25.09
CA LEU A 285 -9.98 -22.29 25.33
C LEU A 285 -9.13 -22.43 26.61
N VAL A 286 -9.60 -23.25 27.56
CA VAL A 286 -8.88 -23.54 28.80
C VAL A 286 -8.18 -24.87 28.65
N VAL A 287 -6.84 -24.86 28.68
CA VAL A 287 -6.02 -26.02 28.36
C VAL A 287 -5.09 -26.35 29.54
N GLY A 288 -5.11 -27.59 29.92
CA GLY A 288 -4.16 -28.14 30.90
C GLY A 288 -2.84 -28.53 30.22
N SER A 289 -1.76 -27.98 30.69
CA SER A 289 -0.39 -28.25 30.22
C SER A 289 0.29 -29.28 31.14
N LYS A 290 1.39 -29.90 30.66
CA LYS A 290 2.21 -30.88 31.36
C LYS A 290 1.44 -32.15 31.76
N ALA A 291 0.55 -32.58 30.84
CA ALA A 291 -0.25 -33.80 31.09
C ALA A 291 0.61 -35.08 31.26
N ASP A 292 1.85 -35.05 30.76
CA ASP A 292 2.83 -36.13 30.91
C ASP A 292 3.38 -36.33 32.34
N LEU A 293 3.19 -35.31 33.21
CA LEU A 293 3.68 -35.34 34.59
C LEU A 293 2.64 -35.80 35.61
N ILE A 294 1.40 -36.07 35.17
CA ILE A 294 0.30 -36.49 36.03
C ILE A 294 -0.17 -37.90 35.68
N ALA A 295 -0.25 -38.77 36.69
CA ALA A 295 -0.77 -40.14 36.54
C ALA A 295 -2.31 -40.21 36.59
N ASP A 296 -2.95 -39.39 37.46
CA ASP A 296 -4.39 -39.29 37.61
C ASP A 296 -4.84 -37.85 37.41
N ARG A 297 -5.89 -37.65 36.61
CA ARG A 297 -6.47 -36.32 36.39
C ARG A 297 -7.45 -36.01 37.49
N ASP A 298 -7.19 -34.94 38.28
CA ASP A 298 -8.20 -34.37 39.16
C ASP A 298 -9.37 -33.84 38.33
N GLU A 299 -10.56 -34.42 38.51
CA GLU A 299 -11.79 -34.03 37.76
C GLU A 299 -12.35 -32.65 38.16
N GLU A 300 -11.73 -31.98 39.14
CA GLU A 300 -12.23 -30.69 39.66
C GLU A 300 -12.00 -29.48 38.78
N VAL A 301 -11.21 -29.59 37.72
CA VAL A 301 -10.92 -28.45 36.80
C VAL A 301 -11.66 -28.60 35.49
N ALA A 302 -12.51 -27.64 35.17
CA ALA A 302 -13.14 -27.54 33.84
C ALA A 302 -12.12 -27.13 32.80
N ILE A 303 -11.41 -28.09 32.20
CA ILE A 303 -10.50 -27.90 31.07
C ILE A 303 -11.12 -28.45 29.80
N ASP A 304 -10.92 -27.75 28.69
CA ASP A 304 -11.39 -28.17 27.37
C ASP A 304 -10.51 -29.28 26.78
N LEU A 305 -9.20 -29.25 27.08
CA LEU A 305 -8.21 -30.18 26.60
C LEU A 305 -6.99 -30.24 27.51
N ALA A 306 -6.39 -31.45 27.65
CA ALA A 306 -5.08 -31.61 28.30
C ALA A 306 -4.02 -31.89 27.22
N ILE A 307 -2.84 -31.26 27.36
CA ILE A 307 -1.73 -31.39 26.40
C ILE A 307 -0.38 -31.59 27.13
N SER A 308 0.54 -32.18 26.41
CA SER A 308 1.98 -32.09 26.70
C SER A 308 2.72 -31.48 25.55
N ALA A 309 3.24 -30.29 25.72
CA ALA A 309 4.08 -29.65 24.71
C ALA A 309 5.44 -30.36 24.53
N ALA A 310 5.88 -31.13 25.51
CA ALA A 310 7.14 -31.87 25.50
C ALA A 310 7.01 -33.18 24.71
N THR A 311 5.91 -33.91 24.87
CA THR A 311 5.68 -35.20 24.16
C THR A 311 4.93 -35.00 22.81
N GLY A 312 4.24 -33.87 22.65
CA GLY A 312 3.35 -33.59 21.50
C GLY A 312 1.92 -34.12 21.69
N GLU A 313 1.61 -34.76 22.85
CA GLU A 313 0.27 -35.28 23.12
C GLU A 313 -0.76 -34.15 23.15
N GLY A 314 -1.89 -34.33 22.46
CA GLY A 314 -2.99 -33.37 22.40
C GLY A 314 -2.71 -32.08 21.60
N VAL A 315 -1.48 -31.83 21.21
CA VAL A 315 -1.08 -30.58 20.52
C VAL A 315 -1.77 -30.39 19.16
N GLN A 316 -1.89 -31.43 18.34
CA GLN A 316 -2.57 -31.36 17.06
C GLN A 316 -4.08 -31.07 17.21
N THR A 317 -4.71 -31.67 18.22
CA THR A 317 -6.12 -31.41 18.55
C THR A 317 -6.32 -29.97 19.00
N LEU A 318 -5.40 -29.42 19.82
CA LEU A 318 -5.39 -28.03 20.20
C LEU A 318 -5.32 -27.09 18.99
N VAL A 319 -4.38 -27.34 18.09
CA VAL A 319 -4.19 -26.54 16.86
C VAL A 319 -5.45 -26.53 16.00
N GLY A 320 -6.11 -27.68 15.82
CA GLY A 320 -7.38 -27.78 15.08
C GLY A 320 -8.49 -26.93 15.72
N ARG A 321 -8.70 -27.08 17.06
CA ARG A 321 -9.72 -26.31 17.78
C ARG A 321 -9.44 -24.79 17.76
N LEU A 322 -8.17 -24.39 17.87
CA LEU A 322 -7.79 -22.97 17.78
C LEU A 322 -8.08 -22.43 16.39
N ALA A 323 -7.78 -23.18 15.32
CA ALA A 323 -8.08 -22.78 13.96
C ALA A 323 -9.58 -22.53 13.74
N GLU A 324 -10.44 -23.46 14.24
CA GLU A 324 -11.90 -23.31 14.16
C GLU A 324 -12.39 -22.05 14.89
N LEU A 325 -11.89 -21.80 16.12
CA LEU A 325 -12.24 -20.61 16.88
C LEU A 325 -11.77 -19.33 16.21
N VAL A 326 -10.57 -19.33 15.64
CA VAL A 326 -10.04 -18.18 14.90
C VAL A 326 -10.86 -17.88 13.65
N VAL A 327 -11.23 -18.91 12.87
CA VAL A 327 -12.09 -18.75 11.68
C VAL A 327 -13.44 -18.17 12.08
N THR A 328 -14.07 -18.72 13.14
CA THR A 328 -15.35 -18.23 13.63
C THR A 328 -15.24 -16.78 14.13
N ALA A 329 -14.24 -16.47 14.93
CA ALA A 329 -14.02 -15.12 15.46
C ALA A 329 -13.65 -14.11 14.36
N ARG A 330 -13.01 -14.56 13.28
CA ARG A 330 -12.77 -13.73 12.09
C ARG A 330 -14.05 -13.44 11.30
N ALA A 331 -14.99 -14.39 11.27
CA ALA A 331 -16.27 -14.25 10.57
C ALA A 331 -17.28 -13.37 11.33
N GLU A 332 -17.22 -13.36 12.66
CA GLU A 332 -18.13 -12.57 13.53
C GLU A 332 -17.83 -11.07 13.54
N VAL A 333 -16.66 -10.64 13.06
CA VAL A 333 -16.39 -9.22 12.89
C VAL A 333 -17.24 -8.70 11.73
N VAL A 334 -18.42 -8.21 12.06
CA VAL A 334 -19.23 -7.37 11.14
C VAL A 334 -18.32 -6.25 10.64
N PRO A 335 -18.23 -6.00 9.33
CA PRO A 335 -17.49 -4.85 8.82
C PRO A 335 -18.08 -3.61 9.49
N SER A 336 -17.36 -3.03 10.44
CA SER A 336 -17.74 -1.73 10.99
C SER A 336 -17.88 -0.80 9.78
N ALA A 337 -18.96 -0.03 9.78
CA ALA A 337 -19.34 0.87 8.71
C ALA A 337 -18.08 1.48 8.08
N ARG A 338 -17.86 1.18 6.80
CA ARG A 338 -16.72 1.53 5.96
C ARG A 338 -15.95 2.70 6.54
N ALA A 339 -14.83 2.42 7.20
CA ALA A 339 -13.87 3.45 7.52
C ALA A 339 -13.63 4.20 6.22
N ALA A 340 -13.91 5.50 6.23
CA ALA A 340 -13.79 6.33 5.05
C ALA A 340 -12.42 6.01 4.45
N ILE A 341 -12.40 5.51 3.21
CA ILE A 341 -11.16 5.30 2.47
C ILE A 341 -10.45 6.64 2.53
N VAL A 342 -9.48 6.77 3.41
CA VAL A 342 -8.62 7.94 3.45
C VAL A 342 -7.75 7.82 2.21
N ILE A 343 -8.28 8.30 1.10
CA ILE A 343 -7.51 8.51 -0.10
C ILE A 343 -6.56 9.65 0.27
N HIS A 344 -5.40 9.33 0.78
CA HIS A 344 -4.29 10.26 0.76
C HIS A 344 -4.03 10.54 -0.72
N ARG A 345 -4.68 11.59 -1.22
CA ARG A 345 -4.32 12.14 -2.52
C ARG A 345 -2.86 12.56 -2.37
N PRO A 346 -1.93 11.97 -3.13
CA PRO A 346 -0.61 12.56 -3.19
C PRO A 346 -0.80 14.04 -3.49
N PHE A 347 -0.06 14.90 -2.78
CA PHE A 347 -0.08 16.34 -3.05
C PHE A 347 -0.02 16.51 -4.56
N PRO A 348 -0.85 17.39 -5.16
CA PRO A 348 -0.77 17.65 -6.58
C PRO A 348 0.70 17.97 -6.87
N GLU A 349 1.33 17.17 -7.74
CA GLU A 349 2.72 17.39 -8.14
C GLU A 349 2.83 18.81 -8.62
N GLN A 350 3.43 19.66 -7.80
CA GLN A 350 3.67 21.03 -8.15
C GLN A 350 4.83 21.04 -9.12
N ILE A 351 4.64 21.72 -10.23
CA ILE A 351 5.74 22.04 -11.14
C ILE A 351 6.68 22.95 -10.36
N THR A 352 7.93 22.57 -10.24
CA THR A 352 8.98 23.34 -9.60
C THR A 352 10.07 23.67 -10.60
N ALA A 353 10.75 24.82 -10.41
CA ALA A 353 11.92 25.16 -11.19
C ALA A 353 13.09 25.41 -10.24
N HIS A 354 14.22 24.82 -10.58
CA HIS A 354 15.46 24.95 -9.83
C HIS A 354 16.56 25.47 -10.73
N ARG A 355 17.37 26.39 -10.21
CA ARG A 355 18.56 26.84 -10.93
C ARG A 355 19.67 25.79 -10.76
N ILE A 356 20.15 25.22 -11.85
CA ILE A 356 21.23 24.24 -11.86
C ILE A 356 22.58 24.94 -11.98
N GLU A 357 22.67 25.89 -12.95
CA GLU A 357 23.85 26.67 -13.27
C GLU A 357 23.47 28.13 -13.53
N PRO A 358 24.42 29.07 -13.53
CA PRO A 358 24.13 30.44 -13.92
C PRO A 358 23.51 30.49 -15.33
N GLY A 359 22.25 30.96 -15.42
CA GLY A 359 21.52 31.06 -16.70
C GLY A 359 20.88 29.72 -17.15
N VAL A 360 20.89 28.64 -16.32
CA VAL A 360 20.28 27.35 -16.65
C VAL A 360 19.30 26.93 -15.54
N PHE A 361 18.06 26.67 -15.93
CA PHE A 361 16.99 26.24 -15.03
C PHE A 361 16.45 24.88 -15.43
N GLU A 362 16.22 24.01 -14.45
CA GLU A 362 15.51 22.75 -14.63
C GLU A 362 14.08 22.87 -14.09
N VAL A 363 13.12 22.47 -14.92
CA VAL A 363 11.72 22.37 -14.51
C VAL A 363 11.39 20.91 -14.28
N VAL A 364 11.00 20.60 -13.06
CA VAL A 364 10.63 19.26 -12.62
C VAL A 364 9.13 19.20 -12.36
N GLY A 365 8.50 18.13 -12.78
CA GLY A 365 7.09 17.87 -12.53
C GLY A 365 6.46 17.05 -13.65
N ARG A 366 5.75 16.01 -13.28
CA ARG A 366 5.13 15.04 -14.20
C ARG A 366 4.25 15.70 -15.27
N SER A 367 3.55 16.78 -14.90
CA SER A 367 2.73 17.55 -15.82
C SER A 367 3.55 18.28 -16.88
N ALA A 368 4.74 18.78 -16.51
CA ALA A 368 5.67 19.45 -17.44
C ALA A 368 6.33 18.43 -18.37
N GLU A 369 6.83 17.31 -17.84
CA GLU A 369 7.39 16.20 -18.60
C GLU A 369 6.38 15.64 -19.62
N ARG A 370 5.13 15.48 -19.17
CA ARG A 370 4.05 15.06 -20.07
C ARG A 370 3.78 16.07 -21.18
N ALA A 371 3.88 17.36 -20.91
CA ALA A 371 3.64 18.40 -21.92
C ALA A 371 4.61 18.30 -23.09
N ILE A 372 5.86 17.89 -22.83
CA ILE A 372 6.91 17.72 -23.83
C ILE A 372 6.90 16.35 -24.53
N GLY A 373 6.17 15.36 -24.00
CA GLY A 373 6.17 13.97 -24.47
C GLY A 373 5.52 13.80 -25.85
N LEU A 374 6.07 14.41 -26.89
CA LEU A 374 5.69 14.20 -28.29
C LEU A 374 6.71 13.31 -29.00
N SER A 375 6.24 12.59 -30.03
CA SER A 375 7.08 11.64 -30.78
C SER A 375 8.19 12.30 -31.60
N ASP A 376 7.99 13.55 -31.98
CA ASP A 376 8.95 14.33 -32.75
C ASP A 376 8.90 15.81 -32.30
N LEU A 377 9.94 16.24 -31.62
CA LEU A 377 10.13 17.62 -31.16
C LEU A 377 10.88 18.48 -32.13
N THR A 378 11.32 17.93 -33.27
CA THR A 378 11.94 18.69 -34.36
C THR A 378 10.91 19.29 -35.31
N ASP A 379 9.65 18.84 -35.24
CA ASP A 379 8.53 19.42 -36.00
C ASP A 379 8.08 20.73 -35.33
N ASP A 380 8.13 21.85 -36.07
CA ASP A 380 7.71 23.16 -35.58
C ASP A 380 6.28 23.18 -35.04
N GLN A 381 5.36 22.41 -35.64
CA GLN A 381 3.98 22.30 -35.18
C GLN A 381 3.87 21.53 -33.84
N ALA A 382 4.75 20.55 -33.63
CA ALA A 382 4.85 19.84 -32.34
C ALA A 382 5.40 20.78 -31.26
N LEU A 383 6.45 21.54 -31.59
CA LEU A 383 7.05 22.50 -30.66
C LEU A 383 6.02 23.57 -30.23
N ASP A 384 5.23 24.12 -31.16
CA ASP A 384 4.12 25.04 -30.85
C ASP A 384 3.11 24.45 -29.86
N VAL A 385 2.79 23.16 -30.02
CA VAL A 385 1.88 22.46 -29.10
C VAL A 385 2.50 22.35 -27.71
N VAL A 386 3.77 22.00 -27.64
CA VAL A 386 4.52 21.89 -26.37
C VAL A 386 4.55 23.23 -25.64
N LEU A 387 5.02 24.28 -26.30
CA LEU A 387 5.11 25.63 -25.73
C LEU A 387 3.74 26.13 -25.24
N GLY A 388 2.69 25.90 -26.04
CA GLY A 388 1.32 26.26 -25.68
C GLY A 388 0.80 25.46 -24.45
N ARG A 389 1.26 24.23 -24.23
CA ARG A 389 0.94 23.44 -23.03
C ARG A 389 1.69 23.94 -21.81
N LEU A 390 3.00 24.17 -21.92
CA LEU A 390 3.84 24.66 -20.82
C LEU A 390 3.33 26.01 -20.30
N ARG A 391 2.93 26.92 -21.20
CA ARG A 391 2.29 28.19 -20.82
C ARG A 391 0.99 27.99 -20.05
N ARG A 392 0.12 27.08 -20.50
CA ARG A 392 -1.15 26.77 -19.80
C ARG A 392 -0.93 26.14 -18.42
N LEU A 393 0.13 25.37 -18.24
CA LEU A 393 0.55 24.80 -16.97
C LEU A 393 1.17 25.84 -16.03
N GLY A 394 1.44 27.06 -16.53
CA GLY A 394 2.01 28.14 -15.74
C GLY A 394 3.52 28.03 -15.50
N VAL A 395 4.23 27.29 -16.35
CA VAL A 395 5.69 27.10 -16.27
C VAL A 395 6.39 28.47 -16.28
N ASP A 396 5.92 29.44 -17.07
CA ASP A 396 6.46 30.80 -17.10
C ASP A 396 6.43 31.48 -15.72
N ARG A 397 5.36 31.26 -14.93
CA ARG A 397 5.25 31.82 -13.57
C ARG A 397 6.21 31.16 -12.60
N VAL A 398 6.42 29.86 -12.77
CA VAL A 398 7.32 29.08 -11.91
C VAL A 398 8.76 29.49 -12.17
N LEU A 399 9.16 29.63 -13.45
CA LEU A 399 10.47 30.12 -13.88
C LEU A 399 10.75 31.54 -13.38
N ALA A 400 9.79 32.46 -13.55
CA ALA A 400 9.93 33.84 -13.05
C ALA A 400 10.10 33.91 -11.53
N ARG A 401 9.40 33.04 -10.78
CA ARG A 401 9.58 32.94 -9.31
C ARG A 401 10.94 32.37 -8.92
N ALA A 402 11.48 31.46 -9.72
CA ALA A 402 12.82 30.88 -9.54
C ALA A 402 13.95 31.87 -9.92
N GLY A 403 13.60 33.02 -10.48
CA GLY A 403 14.57 34.06 -10.86
C GLY A 403 15.13 33.92 -12.28
N ALA A 404 14.42 33.25 -13.19
CA ALA A 404 14.82 33.17 -14.58
C ALA A 404 14.62 34.50 -15.31
N HIS A 405 15.53 34.82 -16.21
CA HIS A 405 15.55 36.03 -17.08
C HIS A 405 15.43 35.63 -18.54
N ASP A 406 15.03 36.59 -19.36
CA ASP A 406 14.97 36.37 -20.80
C ASP A 406 16.34 35.98 -21.38
N GLY A 407 16.39 34.91 -22.13
CA GLY A 407 17.61 34.34 -22.67
C GLY A 407 18.19 33.17 -21.88
N ASP A 408 17.66 32.88 -20.69
CA ASP A 408 18.10 31.72 -19.89
C ASP A 408 17.68 30.39 -20.56
N GLU A 409 18.54 29.38 -20.41
CA GLU A 409 18.24 28.02 -20.85
C GLU A 409 17.32 27.31 -19.86
N VAL A 410 16.26 26.68 -20.37
CA VAL A 410 15.34 25.88 -19.58
C VAL A 410 15.37 24.44 -20.05
N ARG A 411 15.57 23.53 -19.11
CA ARG A 411 15.58 22.08 -19.32
C ARG A 411 14.35 21.43 -18.69
N ILE A 412 13.67 20.59 -19.44
CA ILE A 412 12.55 19.77 -19.00
C ILE A 412 12.77 18.36 -19.54
N GLY A 413 13.17 17.40 -18.70
CA GLY A 413 13.57 16.07 -19.18
C GLY A 413 14.67 16.19 -20.25
N GLU A 414 14.39 15.68 -21.46
CA GLU A 414 15.33 15.73 -22.60
C GLU A 414 15.21 17.00 -23.46
N LEU A 415 14.20 17.83 -23.21
CA LEU A 415 14.00 19.07 -23.96
C LEU A 415 14.77 20.22 -23.35
N SER A 416 15.58 20.92 -24.14
CA SER A 416 16.23 22.18 -23.79
C SER A 416 15.80 23.27 -24.76
N PHE A 417 15.47 24.47 -24.24
CA PHE A 417 15.08 25.62 -25.02
C PHE A 417 15.45 26.92 -24.31
N THR A 418 15.63 28.00 -25.10
CA THR A 418 15.83 29.34 -24.55
C THR A 418 14.48 29.94 -24.14
N TRP A 419 14.38 30.40 -22.91
CA TRP A 419 13.15 30.96 -22.38
C TRP A 419 13.10 32.49 -22.56
N TYR A 420 11.91 32.96 -22.98
CA TYR A 420 11.57 34.37 -23.03
C TYR A 420 10.18 34.58 -22.42
N ARG A 421 10.08 35.52 -21.50
CA ARG A 421 8.84 35.74 -20.71
C ARG A 421 7.63 36.09 -21.58
N TYR A 422 7.84 36.80 -22.69
CA TYR A 422 6.78 37.24 -23.60
C TYR A 422 6.86 36.58 -25.00
N GLY A 423 7.77 35.66 -25.21
CA GLY A 423 8.06 35.04 -26.49
C GLY A 423 8.99 35.92 -27.37
N PRO A 424 9.73 35.32 -28.33
CA PRO A 424 10.70 36.05 -29.16
C PRO A 424 10.10 37.13 -30.06
N ASP A 425 8.76 37.14 -30.25
CA ASP A 425 8.03 38.07 -31.16
C ASP A 425 7.17 39.09 -30.42
N SER A 426 7.25 39.21 -29.10
CA SER A 426 6.48 40.22 -28.38
C SER A 426 7.19 41.57 -28.41
N SER A 427 6.89 42.37 -29.42
CA SER A 427 7.19 43.81 -29.48
C SER A 427 6.36 44.66 -28.49
N LEU A 428 6.03 44.10 -27.32
CA LEU A 428 5.38 44.83 -26.23
C LEU A 428 6.45 45.34 -25.27
N GLU A 429 6.84 46.58 -25.46
CA GLU A 429 7.63 47.33 -24.47
C GLU A 429 6.93 47.32 -23.09
N PRO A 430 7.65 47.16 -22.00
CA PRO A 430 7.09 47.28 -20.65
C PRO A 430 6.75 48.75 -20.40
N GLY A 431 5.51 49.16 -20.61
CA GLY A 431 5.12 50.54 -20.26
C GLY A 431 3.84 51.11 -20.85
N ALA A 432 3.12 50.43 -21.70
CA ALA A 432 1.84 50.95 -22.20
C ALA A 432 0.69 50.65 -21.20
N PRO A 433 0.01 51.68 -20.64
CA PRO A 433 -1.17 51.43 -19.80
C PRO A 433 -2.30 50.84 -20.66
N HIS A 434 -2.92 49.80 -20.17
CA HIS A 434 -4.15 49.25 -20.74
C HIS A 434 -5.24 50.32 -20.68
N ASP A 435 -5.63 50.87 -21.83
CA ASP A 435 -6.80 51.71 -22.00
C ASP A 435 -8.08 50.84 -21.89
N GLU A 436 -8.65 50.83 -20.69
CA GLU A 436 -9.99 50.28 -20.43
C GLU A 436 -11.03 51.32 -20.90
N GLY A 437 -11.37 51.37 -22.17
CA GLY A 437 -12.40 52.30 -22.54
C GLY A 437 -12.79 52.42 -24.01
N ALA A 438 -13.20 51.38 -24.68
CA ALA A 438 -13.96 51.53 -25.91
C ALA A 438 -15.01 50.39 -26.07
N ARG A 439 -16.17 50.59 -25.49
CA ARG A 439 -17.39 49.81 -25.85
C ARG A 439 -17.84 50.32 -27.24
N PRO A 440 -18.07 49.46 -28.21
CA PRO A 440 -18.69 49.89 -29.46
C PRO A 440 -20.16 50.25 -29.24
N ARG A 441 -20.52 51.49 -29.50
CA ARG A 441 -21.92 52.00 -29.55
C ARG A 441 -22.72 51.25 -30.60
N ARG A 442 -23.80 50.59 -30.19
CA ARG A 442 -24.83 50.09 -31.08
C ARG A 442 -25.52 51.28 -31.79
N GLY A 443 -25.25 51.41 -33.08
CA GLY A 443 -26.02 52.32 -33.94
C GLY A 443 -27.44 51.82 -34.10
N LYS A 444 -28.44 52.64 -33.70
CA LYS A 444 -29.84 52.50 -34.09
C LYS A 444 -29.97 52.89 -35.57
N GLY A 445 -30.30 51.93 -36.43
CA GLY A 445 -30.75 52.20 -37.80
C GLY A 445 -32.24 52.28 -37.85
N SER A 446 -32.77 53.46 -38.17
CA SER A 446 -34.15 53.67 -38.58
C SER A 446 -34.24 53.52 -40.10
N LYS A 447 -35.07 52.72 -40.55
CA LYS A 447 -36.17 52.70 -41.51
C LYS A 447 -36.38 51.32 -42.07
#